data_d5d3d7dec2e709f2cb7bbe79c59eb220
#
_entry.id   d5d3d7dec2e709f2cb7bbe79c59eb220
#
_cell.length_a   1.000
_cell.length_b   1.000
_cell.length_c   1.000
_cell.angle_alpha   90.00
_cell.angle_beta   90.00
_cell.angle_gamma   90.00
#
_symmetry.space_group_name_H-M   'P 1'
#
loop_
_entity.id
_entity.type
_entity.pdbx_description
1 polymer ?
#
loop_
_entity_poly.entity_id
_entity_poly.type
_entity_poly.pdbx_seq_one_letter_code
_entity_poly.pdbx_strand_id
1 'polypeptide(L)'
;ALMHMLGFRFAPRIRDLGDTKLYIPKSDIDYAALKPMIGGTLNIKQIRTHWDDILRLAASIKQGTVTASLMLRKLGSYPRQNGLALALRELGRIERTLCILDWLQSVELRRRVQAGLNKGEARNALARAVFFYRLGEIRDRSFEQQRYRASGLNLVTAAIVLWNTVYLERATNRKSVV
;
A
#
# COMPACT_ATOMS: atom_id res chain seq x y z
N ALA A 1 1.57 9.15 2.59
CA ALA A 1 1.59 10.10 3.71
C ALA A 1 1.20 9.43 5.04
N LEU A 2 -0.08 9.08 5.27
CA LEU A 2 -0.51 8.51 6.57
C LEU A 2 0.28 7.27 6.99
N MET A 3 0.56 6.34 6.09
CA MET A 3 1.36 5.15 6.38
C MET A 3 2.74 5.53 6.95
N HIS A 4 3.40 6.50 6.33
CA HIS A 4 4.70 6.99 6.80
C HIS A 4 4.62 7.59 8.20
N MET A 5 3.62 8.43 8.48
CA MET A 5 3.40 9.02 9.79
C MET A 5 3.07 8.00 10.89
N LEU A 6 2.56 6.84 10.51
CA LEU A 6 2.31 5.70 11.40
C LEU A 6 3.53 4.77 11.54
N GLY A 7 4.67 5.11 10.95
CA GLY A 7 5.92 4.34 11.01
C GLY A 7 6.02 3.23 9.96
N PHE A 8 5.13 3.21 8.95
CA PHE A 8 5.16 2.22 7.88
C PHE A 8 5.67 2.82 6.58
N ARG A 9 6.57 2.09 5.90
CA ARG A 9 6.98 2.44 4.54
C ARG A 9 6.05 1.76 3.54
N PHE A 10 5.31 2.57 2.77
CA PHE A 10 4.51 2.08 1.66
C PHE A 10 5.37 2.06 0.39
N ALA A 11 5.69 0.87 -0.09
CA ALA A 11 6.53 0.65 -1.27
C ALA A 11 5.80 -0.24 -2.29
N PRO A 12 4.81 0.31 -3.02
CA PRO A 12 4.09 -0.43 -4.04
C PRO A 12 4.98 -0.69 -5.25
N ARG A 13 4.69 -1.75 -6.00
CA ARG A 13 5.28 -1.94 -7.33
C ARG A 13 4.88 -0.77 -8.25
N ILE A 14 5.85 -0.17 -8.90
CA ILE A 14 5.61 0.78 -9.96
C ILE A 14 5.44 0.00 -11.26
N ARG A 15 4.22 0.01 -11.83
CA ARG A 15 3.88 -0.77 -13.03
C ARG A 15 4.49 -0.13 -14.28
N ASP A 16 4.27 1.16 -14.42
CA ASP A 16 4.76 1.95 -15.55
C ASP A 16 5.52 3.17 -15.04
N LEU A 17 6.80 3.20 -15.31
CA LEU A 17 7.66 4.29 -14.86
C LEU A 17 7.47 5.55 -15.73
N GLY A 18 7.12 5.37 -17.01
CA GLY A 18 6.88 6.47 -17.95
C GLY A 18 5.70 7.36 -17.56
N ASP A 19 4.64 6.74 -17.01
CA ASP A 19 3.45 7.46 -16.54
C ASP A 19 3.62 8.07 -15.14
N THR A 20 4.75 7.81 -14.51
CA THR A 20 4.99 8.23 -13.13
C THR A 20 5.53 9.65 -13.08
N LYS A 21 4.92 10.50 -12.23
CA LYS A 21 5.31 11.90 -12.09
C LYS A 21 5.93 12.18 -10.73
N LEU A 22 7.04 12.93 -10.77
CA LEU A 22 7.74 13.51 -9.63
C LEU A 22 7.20 14.90 -9.33
N TYR A 23 7.24 15.30 -8.06
CA TYR A 23 6.83 16.64 -7.63
C TYR A 23 7.99 17.33 -6.93
N ILE A 24 8.29 18.57 -7.34
CA ILE A 24 9.44 19.33 -6.88
C ILE A 24 9.00 20.47 -5.95
N PRO A 25 9.85 20.89 -4.99
CA PRO A 25 9.49 21.97 -4.05
C PRO A 25 9.46 23.34 -4.72
N LYS A 26 10.30 23.57 -5.74
CA LYS A 26 10.41 24.83 -6.47
C LYS A 26 10.64 24.58 -7.97
N SER A 27 10.13 25.46 -8.81
CA SER A 27 10.24 25.36 -10.26
C SER A 27 11.53 25.96 -10.85
N ASP A 28 12.32 26.66 -10.04
CA ASP A 28 13.53 27.38 -10.43
C ASP A 28 14.79 26.50 -10.50
N ILE A 29 14.66 25.24 -10.11
CA ILE A 29 15.78 24.29 -10.12
C ILE A 29 15.69 23.41 -11.37
N ASP A 30 16.78 23.33 -12.12
CA ASP A 30 16.88 22.40 -13.26
C ASP A 30 17.30 21.00 -12.75
N TYR A 31 16.43 20.03 -12.99
CA TYR A 31 16.65 18.63 -12.62
C TYR A 31 17.13 17.79 -13.82
N ALA A 32 17.66 18.43 -14.88
CA ALA A 32 18.27 17.77 -16.04
C ALA A 32 17.51 16.52 -16.53
N ALA A 33 18.10 15.33 -16.40
CA ALA A 33 17.54 14.07 -16.89
C ALA A 33 16.16 13.71 -16.28
N LEU A 34 15.78 14.25 -15.13
CA LEU A 34 14.47 13.98 -14.50
C LEU A 34 13.35 14.90 -14.99
N LYS A 35 13.70 15.94 -15.78
CA LYS A 35 12.74 16.92 -16.29
C LYS A 35 11.49 16.32 -16.95
N PRO A 36 11.57 15.27 -17.78
CA PRO A 36 10.39 14.65 -18.40
C PRO A 36 9.43 13.99 -17.39
N MET A 37 9.95 13.62 -16.21
CA MET A 37 9.17 12.99 -15.15
C MET A 37 8.52 14.01 -14.20
N ILE A 38 8.86 15.30 -14.29
CA ILE A 38 8.32 16.31 -13.38
C ILE A 38 6.86 16.58 -13.77
N GLY A 39 5.95 16.37 -12.82
CA GLY A 39 4.51 16.60 -12.98
C GLY A 39 4.01 17.90 -12.38
N GLY A 40 4.86 18.65 -11.66
CA GLY A 40 4.50 19.94 -11.08
C GLY A 40 5.21 20.23 -9.76
N THR A 41 4.84 21.37 -9.18
CA THR A 41 5.38 21.85 -7.90
C THR A 41 4.49 21.45 -6.72
N LEU A 42 5.11 21.33 -5.55
CA LEU A 42 4.45 21.04 -4.27
C LEU A 42 3.88 22.33 -3.66
N ASN A 43 2.66 22.24 -3.14
CA ASN A 43 2.09 23.31 -2.34
C ASN A 43 2.48 23.14 -0.87
N ILE A 44 3.69 23.56 -0.53
CA ILE A 44 4.22 23.47 0.84
C ILE A 44 3.41 24.32 1.82
N LYS A 45 2.85 25.47 1.36
CA LYS A 45 1.99 26.33 2.20
C LYS A 45 0.77 25.54 2.69
N GLN A 46 0.14 24.75 1.81
CA GLN A 46 -1.03 23.93 2.17
C GLN A 46 -0.68 22.89 3.26
N ILE A 47 0.48 22.25 3.17
CA ILE A 47 0.96 21.32 4.19
C ILE A 47 1.15 22.04 5.53
N ARG A 48 1.85 23.18 5.52
CA ARG A 48 2.13 23.95 6.75
C ARG A 48 0.87 24.43 7.43
N THR A 49 -0.10 24.95 6.68
CA THR A 49 -1.38 25.46 7.21
C THR A 49 -2.17 24.38 7.95
N HIS A 50 -2.10 23.12 7.50
CA HIS A 50 -2.87 22.00 8.08
C HIS A 50 -1.98 20.98 8.81
N TRP A 51 -0.76 21.37 9.20
CA TRP A 51 0.18 20.44 9.82
C TRP A 51 -0.34 19.84 11.13
N ASP A 52 -0.89 20.67 11.99
CA ASP A 52 -1.46 20.22 13.27
C ASP A 52 -2.65 19.28 13.09
N ASP A 53 -3.49 19.54 12.08
CA ASP A 53 -4.61 18.66 11.75
C ASP A 53 -4.13 17.29 11.24
N ILE A 54 -3.05 17.28 10.45
CA ILE A 54 -2.41 16.04 9.98
C ILE A 54 -1.87 15.24 11.18
N LEU A 55 -1.19 15.90 12.12
CA LEU A 55 -0.67 15.25 13.33
C LEU A 55 -1.79 14.69 14.21
N ARG A 56 -2.86 15.48 14.44
CA ARG A 56 -4.04 15.01 15.18
C ARG A 56 -4.67 13.79 14.53
N LEU A 57 -4.83 13.80 13.21
CA LEU A 57 -5.36 12.67 12.47
C LEU A 57 -4.50 11.42 12.65
N ALA A 58 -3.18 11.54 12.47
CA ALA A 58 -2.25 10.43 12.65
C ALA A 58 -2.27 9.88 14.09
N ALA A 59 -2.27 10.77 15.08
CA ALA A 59 -2.37 10.41 16.50
C ALA A 59 -3.68 9.67 16.81
N SER A 60 -4.81 10.16 16.31
CA SER A 60 -6.13 9.54 16.52
C SER A 60 -6.20 8.13 15.92
N ILE A 61 -5.60 7.92 14.74
CA ILE A 61 -5.52 6.59 14.13
C ILE A 61 -4.59 5.68 14.95
N LYS A 62 -3.43 6.18 15.37
CA LYS A 62 -2.46 5.43 16.18
C LYS A 62 -3.02 5.00 17.52
N GLN A 63 -3.82 5.85 18.16
CA GLN A 63 -4.51 5.58 19.43
C GLN A 63 -5.76 4.69 19.28
N GLY A 64 -6.19 4.41 18.03
CA GLY A 64 -7.39 3.60 17.78
C GLY A 64 -8.71 4.32 18.01
N THR A 65 -8.69 5.65 18.26
CA THR A 65 -9.92 6.46 18.46
C THR A 65 -10.76 6.50 17.18
N VAL A 66 -10.10 6.46 16.02
CA VAL A 66 -10.75 6.38 14.70
C VAL A 66 -10.03 5.37 13.82
N THR A 67 -10.78 4.73 12.91
CA THR A 67 -10.18 3.83 11.93
C THR A 67 -9.68 4.61 10.71
N ALA A 68 -8.52 4.21 10.18
CA ALA A 68 -7.95 4.83 8.98
C ALA A 68 -8.91 4.77 7.78
N SER A 69 -9.64 3.66 7.62
CA SER A 69 -10.61 3.48 6.53
C SER A 69 -11.78 4.46 6.60
N LEU A 70 -12.32 4.72 7.80
CA LEU A 70 -13.39 5.68 8.01
C LEU A 70 -12.93 7.10 7.68
N MET A 71 -11.73 7.48 8.15
CA MET A 71 -11.18 8.81 7.92
C MET A 71 -10.87 9.04 6.45
N LEU A 72 -10.22 8.08 5.77
CA LEU A 72 -9.94 8.19 4.33
C LEU A 72 -11.22 8.30 3.51
N ARG A 73 -12.26 7.56 3.86
CA ARG A 73 -13.58 7.67 3.20
C ARG A 73 -14.19 9.06 3.39
N LYS A 74 -14.17 9.61 4.62
CA LYS A 74 -14.70 10.95 4.91
C LYS A 74 -13.90 12.04 4.18
N LEU A 75 -12.58 11.97 4.21
CA LEU A 75 -11.70 12.91 3.49
C LEU A 75 -11.89 12.83 1.97
N GLY A 76 -12.20 11.64 1.44
CA GLY A 76 -12.47 11.42 0.02
C GLY A 76 -13.85 11.90 -0.44
N SER A 77 -14.82 12.11 0.45
CA SER A 77 -16.18 12.51 0.08
C SER A 77 -16.26 13.94 -0.50
N TYR A 78 -15.39 14.86 -0.01
CA TYR A 78 -15.35 16.25 -0.48
C TYR A 78 -13.90 16.72 -0.68
N PRO A 79 -13.13 16.12 -1.60
CA PRO A 79 -11.68 16.32 -1.67
C PRO A 79 -11.26 17.72 -2.10
N ARG A 80 -12.12 18.47 -2.76
CA ARG A 80 -11.82 19.85 -3.22
C ARG A 80 -12.10 20.91 -2.15
N GLN A 81 -12.99 20.64 -1.23
CA GLN A 81 -13.42 21.60 -0.19
C GLN A 81 -12.73 21.38 1.15
N ASN A 82 -12.05 20.22 1.32
CA ASN A 82 -11.40 19.87 2.56
C ASN A 82 -9.91 20.20 2.51
N GLY A 83 -9.49 21.25 3.24
CA GLY A 83 -8.11 21.70 3.31
C GLY A 83 -7.14 20.63 3.82
N LEU A 84 -7.55 19.81 4.80
CA LEU A 84 -6.77 18.68 5.30
C LEU A 84 -6.57 17.60 4.22
N ALA A 85 -7.60 17.30 3.42
CA ALA A 85 -7.48 16.35 2.31
C ALA A 85 -6.49 16.84 1.25
N LEU A 86 -6.51 18.15 0.95
CA LEU A 86 -5.56 18.78 0.05
C LEU A 86 -4.12 18.71 0.60
N ALA A 87 -3.93 19.00 1.87
CA ALA A 87 -2.64 18.94 2.55
C ALA A 87 -2.07 17.51 2.57
N LEU A 88 -2.90 16.52 2.87
CA LEU A 88 -2.51 15.10 2.81
C LEU A 88 -2.16 14.64 1.40
N ARG A 89 -2.82 15.18 0.38
CA ARG A 89 -2.48 14.92 -1.02
C ARG A 89 -1.09 15.48 -1.36
N GLU A 90 -0.79 16.71 -0.94
CA GLU A 90 0.53 17.31 -1.17
C GLU A 90 1.63 16.55 -0.41
N LEU A 91 1.39 16.17 0.84
CA LEU A 91 2.31 15.32 1.60
C LEU A 91 2.49 13.95 0.93
N GLY A 92 1.40 13.38 0.37
CA GLY A 92 1.46 12.14 -0.41
C GLY A 92 2.29 12.26 -1.69
N ARG A 93 2.33 13.43 -2.32
CA ARG A 93 3.19 13.71 -3.47
C ARG A 93 4.68 13.68 -3.11
N ILE A 94 5.03 14.18 -1.93
CA ILE A 94 6.42 14.09 -1.41
C ILE A 94 6.79 12.61 -1.24
N GLU A 95 5.99 11.85 -0.50
CA GLU A 95 6.24 10.43 -0.25
C GLU A 95 6.34 9.61 -1.54
N ARG A 96 5.44 9.91 -2.49
CA ARG A 96 5.47 9.27 -3.82
C ARG A 96 6.77 9.58 -4.55
N THR A 97 7.21 10.83 -4.55
CA THR A 97 8.46 11.25 -5.20
C THR A 97 9.66 10.55 -4.60
N LEU A 98 9.75 10.50 -3.26
CA LEU A 98 10.82 9.78 -2.56
C LEU A 98 10.80 8.29 -2.88
N CYS A 99 9.63 7.66 -2.90
CA CYS A 99 9.48 6.25 -3.26
C CYS A 99 9.95 5.96 -4.69
N ILE A 100 9.66 6.87 -5.65
CA ILE A 100 10.10 6.73 -7.04
C ILE A 100 11.62 6.85 -7.15
N LEU A 101 12.21 7.83 -6.46
CA LEU A 101 13.66 8.01 -6.44
C LEU A 101 14.37 6.79 -5.84
N ASP A 102 13.87 6.28 -4.71
CA ASP A 102 14.37 5.04 -4.12
C ASP A 102 14.24 3.84 -5.08
N TRP A 103 13.11 3.76 -5.80
CA TRP A 103 12.89 2.71 -6.79
C TRP A 103 13.90 2.76 -7.94
N LEU A 104 14.23 3.95 -8.41
CA LEU A 104 15.23 4.14 -9.47
C LEU A 104 16.63 3.74 -9.00
N GLN A 105 17.00 4.10 -7.77
CA GLN A 105 18.33 3.90 -7.23
C GLN A 105 18.57 2.45 -6.74
N SER A 106 17.56 1.80 -6.12
CA SER A 106 17.76 0.56 -5.39
C SER A 106 17.20 -0.66 -6.13
N VAL A 107 18.10 -1.46 -6.70
CA VAL A 107 17.78 -2.80 -7.26
C VAL A 107 17.25 -3.73 -6.16
N GLU A 108 17.83 -3.65 -4.95
CA GLU A 108 17.40 -4.48 -3.83
C GLU A 108 15.95 -4.18 -3.42
N LEU A 109 15.56 -2.90 -3.35
CA LEU A 109 14.18 -2.51 -3.09
C LEU A 109 13.23 -3.12 -4.13
N ARG A 110 13.58 -3.02 -5.42
CA ARG A 110 12.77 -3.61 -6.51
C ARG A 110 12.60 -5.12 -6.35
N ARG A 111 13.68 -5.84 -6.04
CA ARG A 111 13.65 -7.30 -5.79
C ARG A 111 12.76 -7.65 -4.59
N ARG A 112 12.89 -6.92 -3.49
CA ARG A 112 12.07 -7.13 -2.28
C ARG A 112 10.59 -6.88 -2.54
N VAL A 113 10.26 -5.80 -3.25
CA VAL A 113 8.86 -5.50 -3.63
C VAL A 113 8.29 -6.58 -4.55
N GLN A 114 9.08 -7.03 -5.54
CA GLN A 114 8.66 -8.12 -6.44
C GLN A 114 8.46 -9.44 -5.68
N ALA A 115 9.34 -9.77 -4.74
CA ALA A 115 9.17 -10.95 -3.90
C ALA A 115 7.89 -10.90 -3.05
N GLY A 116 7.57 -9.71 -2.50
CA GLY A 116 6.31 -9.48 -1.78
C GLY A 116 5.08 -9.65 -2.68
N LEU A 117 5.12 -9.11 -3.90
CA LEU A 117 4.05 -9.26 -4.89
C LEU A 117 3.84 -10.74 -5.26
N ASN A 118 4.92 -11.47 -5.55
CA ASN A 118 4.86 -12.89 -5.91
C ASN A 118 4.20 -13.73 -4.80
N LYS A 119 4.46 -13.42 -3.52
CA LYS A 119 3.78 -14.06 -2.38
C LYS A 119 2.28 -13.79 -2.39
N GLY A 120 1.87 -12.55 -2.68
CA GLY A 120 0.45 -12.17 -2.80
C GLY A 120 -0.23 -12.89 -3.96
N GLU A 121 0.43 -12.98 -5.11
CA GLU A 121 -0.07 -13.69 -6.29
C GLU A 121 -0.20 -15.20 -6.05
N ALA A 122 0.79 -15.83 -5.40
CA ALA A 122 0.75 -17.22 -5.02
C ALA A 122 -0.40 -17.51 -4.04
N ARG A 123 -0.61 -16.63 -3.03
CA ARG A 123 -1.77 -16.73 -2.14
C ARG A 123 -3.09 -16.63 -2.88
N ASN A 124 -3.20 -15.71 -3.85
CA ASN A 124 -4.42 -15.56 -4.64
C ASN A 124 -4.65 -16.79 -5.55
N ALA A 125 -3.60 -17.38 -6.10
CA ALA A 125 -3.69 -18.63 -6.86
C ALA A 125 -4.18 -19.78 -5.97
N LEU A 126 -3.65 -19.91 -4.75
CA LEU A 126 -4.13 -20.90 -3.77
C LEU A 126 -5.59 -20.65 -3.40
N ALA A 127 -5.99 -19.42 -3.15
CA ALA A 127 -7.39 -19.08 -2.84
C ALA A 127 -8.34 -19.46 -3.98
N ARG A 128 -7.95 -19.26 -5.25
CA ARG A 128 -8.73 -19.71 -6.41
C ARG A 128 -8.78 -21.24 -6.52
N ALA A 129 -7.70 -21.93 -6.20
CA ALA A 129 -7.66 -23.38 -6.20
C ALA A 129 -8.55 -23.99 -5.10
N VAL A 130 -8.55 -23.41 -3.90
CA VAL A 130 -9.46 -23.82 -2.80
C VAL A 130 -10.92 -23.60 -3.19
N PHE A 131 -11.21 -22.52 -3.92
CA PHE A 131 -12.56 -22.13 -4.32
C PHE A 131 -12.87 -22.44 -5.81
N PHE A 132 -12.34 -23.57 -6.30
CA PHE A 132 -12.34 -23.93 -7.74
C PHE A 132 -13.75 -24.07 -8.33
N TYR A 133 -14.74 -24.48 -7.55
CA TYR A 133 -16.14 -24.74 -8.00
C TYR A 133 -16.75 -23.58 -8.79
N ARG A 134 -16.36 -22.33 -8.50
CA ARG A 134 -16.83 -21.14 -9.20
C ARG A 134 -15.68 -20.34 -9.84
N LEU A 135 -14.65 -21.00 -10.28
CA LEU A 135 -13.46 -20.34 -10.83
C LEU A 135 -12.81 -19.31 -9.88
N GLY A 136 -13.02 -19.49 -8.58
CA GLY A 136 -12.53 -18.58 -7.55
C GLY A 136 -13.38 -17.32 -7.37
N GLU A 137 -14.57 -17.25 -7.93
CA GLU A 137 -15.49 -16.10 -7.78
C GLU A 137 -16.51 -16.29 -6.67
N ILE A 138 -16.73 -15.23 -5.89
CA ILE A 138 -17.79 -15.15 -4.89
C ILE A 138 -19.00 -14.48 -5.55
N ARG A 139 -20.02 -15.27 -5.90
CA ARG A 139 -21.20 -14.82 -6.67
C ARG A 139 -22.48 -14.74 -5.83
N ASP A 140 -22.37 -14.65 -4.53
CA ASP A 140 -23.55 -14.54 -3.67
C ASP A 140 -24.23 -13.19 -3.85
N ARG A 141 -25.57 -13.17 -3.80
CA ARG A 141 -26.35 -11.94 -4.02
C ARG A 141 -26.29 -10.98 -2.84
N SER A 142 -26.20 -11.49 -1.61
CA SER A 142 -26.15 -10.65 -0.43
C SER A 142 -24.70 -10.34 -0.02
N PHE A 143 -24.43 -9.10 0.38
CA PHE A 143 -23.13 -8.69 0.90
C PHE A 143 -22.69 -9.51 2.12
N GLU A 144 -23.64 -9.87 2.97
CA GLU A 144 -23.37 -10.64 4.17
C GLU A 144 -22.86 -12.05 3.83
N GLN A 145 -23.51 -12.75 2.89
CA GLN A 145 -23.06 -14.05 2.43
C GLN A 145 -21.69 -13.98 1.74
N GLN A 146 -21.44 -12.95 0.91
CA GLN A 146 -20.13 -12.71 0.31
C GLN A 146 -19.04 -12.55 1.38
N ARG A 147 -19.34 -11.79 2.44
CA ARG A 147 -18.41 -11.57 3.57
C ARG A 147 -18.09 -12.86 4.32
N TYR A 148 -19.09 -13.68 4.62
CA TYR A 148 -18.88 -14.96 5.29
C TYR A 148 -18.06 -15.93 4.43
N ARG A 149 -18.35 -16.03 3.15
CA ARG A 149 -17.55 -16.85 2.23
C ARG A 149 -16.11 -16.37 2.10
N ALA A 150 -15.91 -15.07 1.98
CA ALA A 150 -14.57 -14.49 1.93
C ALA A 150 -13.80 -14.74 3.21
N SER A 151 -14.43 -14.63 4.36
CA SER A 151 -13.83 -14.93 5.67
C SER A 151 -13.47 -16.42 5.81
N GLY A 152 -14.37 -17.31 5.42
CA GLY A 152 -14.12 -18.76 5.41
C GLY A 152 -12.97 -19.14 4.47
N LEU A 153 -12.95 -18.58 3.25
CA LEU A 153 -11.87 -18.79 2.29
C LEU A 153 -10.52 -18.30 2.84
N ASN A 154 -10.50 -17.13 3.48
CA ASN A 154 -9.30 -16.61 4.11
C ASN A 154 -8.79 -17.51 5.22
N LEU A 155 -9.67 -18.03 6.07
CA LEU A 155 -9.33 -18.95 7.15
C LEU A 155 -8.72 -20.25 6.62
N VAL A 156 -9.38 -20.90 5.65
CA VAL A 156 -8.89 -22.14 5.02
C VAL A 156 -7.54 -21.91 4.33
N THR A 157 -7.42 -20.83 3.57
CA THR A 157 -6.16 -20.48 2.89
C THR A 157 -5.03 -20.24 3.91
N ALA A 158 -5.32 -19.55 5.02
CA ALA A 158 -4.35 -19.31 6.07
C ALA A 158 -3.91 -20.62 6.77
N ALA A 159 -4.87 -21.54 7.03
CA ALA A 159 -4.58 -22.84 7.62
C ALA A 159 -3.66 -23.70 6.70
N ILE A 160 -3.92 -23.72 5.39
CA ILE A 160 -3.09 -24.42 4.42
C ILE A 160 -1.67 -23.83 4.38
N VAL A 161 -1.55 -22.51 4.33
CA VAL A 161 -0.25 -21.83 4.34
C VAL A 161 0.53 -22.13 5.61
N LEU A 162 -0.13 -22.04 6.78
CA LEU A 162 0.50 -22.36 8.07
C LEU A 162 0.97 -23.82 8.12
N TRP A 163 0.11 -24.76 7.75
CA TRP A 163 0.45 -26.19 7.70
C TRP A 163 1.67 -26.44 6.83
N ASN A 164 1.68 -25.92 5.60
CA ASN A 164 2.81 -26.11 4.69
C ASN A 164 4.09 -25.48 5.23
N THR A 165 4.01 -24.30 5.87
CA THR A 165 5.17 -23.65 6.47
C THR A 165 5.78 -24.48 7.57
N VAL A 166 4.97 -24.98 8.50
CA VAL A 166 5.41 -25.84 9.62
C VAL A 166 5.96 -27.17 9.09
N TYR A 167 5.31 -27.76 8.09
CA TYR A 167 5.77 -29.02 7.49
C TYR A 167 7.13 -28.86 6.81
N LEU A 168 7.29 -27.81 6.01
CA LEU A 168 8.57 -27.53 5.31
C LEU A 168 9.69 -27.21 6.30
N GLU A 169 9.42 -26.46 7.35
CA GLU A 169 10.38 -26.17 8.40
C GLU A 169 10.89 -27.49 9.05
N ARG A 170 9.98 -28.38 9.42
CA ARG A 170 10.34 -29.68 9.98
C ARG A 170 11.11 -30.56 9.03
N ALA A 171 10.73 -30.56 7.73
CA ALA A 171 11.39 -31.35 6.72
C ALA A 171 12.81 -30.85 6.40
N THR A 172 13.03 -29.52 6.40
CA THR A 172 14.35 -28.92 6.18
C THR A 172 15.27 -29.11 7.39
N ASN A 173 14.77 -28.93 8.60
CA ASN A 173 15.55 -29.14 9.83
C ASN A 173 16.00 -30.60 10.01
N ARG A 174 15.24 -31.59 9.52
CA ARG A 174 15.64 -33.00 9.55
C ARG A 174 16.81 -33.32 8.57
N LYS A 175 16.96 -32.55 7.47
CA LYS A 175 18.06 -32.72 6.51
C LYS A 175 19.37 -32.07 6.97
N SER A 176 19.35 -31.17 7.92
CA SER A 176 20.57 -30.53 8.47
C SER A 176 21.22 -31.32 9.60
N VAL A 177 20.73 -32.50 9.92
CA VAL A 177 21.24 -33.39 11.00
C VAL A 177 21.89 -34.66 10.44
N VAL A 178 22.11 -34.73 9.12
CA VAL A 178 22.87 -35.79 8.42
C VAL A 178 24.11 -35.10 7.74
#